data_fe842b5dbdd900a72d4403833a5cb547
#
_entry.id   fe842b5dbdd900a72d4403833a5cb547
#
_cell.length_a   1.000
_cell.length_b   1.000
_cell.length_c   1.000
_cell.angle_alpha   90.00
_cell.angle_beta   90.00
_cell.angle_gamma   90.00
#
_symmetry.space_group_name_H-M   'P 1'
#
loop_
_entity.id
_entity.type
_entity.pdbx_description
1 polymer ?
#
loop_
_entity_poly.entity_id
_entity_poly.type
_entity_poly.pdbx_seq_one_letter_code
_entity_poly.pdbx_strand_id
1 'polypeptide(L)'
;MHKHRTPEGLAEHATIDRAVLELMLDLDRQRPWAEDEIARTLSVPGDVRESLRRLRACKLIHRWNDLAVAAHAAVRFHEITQPTDGLSPSDTSERHWDKAVLEGLLARSTDGEGPRTAQQTYEAFGATKQKKRLQIHDALDRLEGAGLIERRSGRSIASEVARRLDELMTL
;
A
#
# COMPACT_ATOMS: atom_id res chain seq x y z
N MET A 1 8.29 -29.03 16.88
CA MET A 1 8.66 -27.97 17.84
C MET A 1 8.23 -26.63 17.25
N HIS A 2 7.07 -26.10 17.66
CA HIS A 2 6.64 -24.74 17.28
C HIS A 2 7.37 -23.75 18.19
N LYS A 3 8.30 -22.98 17.62
CA LYS A 3 8.85 -21.82 18.34
C LYS A 3 7.71 -20.81 18.52
N HIS A 4 7.28 -20.59 19.75
CA HIS A 4 6.41 -19.48 20.10
C HIS A 4 7.12 -18.19 19.69
N ARG A 5 6.59 -17.51 18.67
CA ARG A 5 7.00 -16.14 18.31
C ARG A 5 6.51 -15.23 19.43
N THR A 6 7.44 -14.61 20.13
CA THR A 6 7.12 -13.59 21.15
C THR A 6 6.58 -12.32 20.47
N PRO A 7 5.66 -11.56 21.10
CA PRO A 7 5.15 -10.29 20.56
C PRO A 7 6.25 -9.30 20.19
N GLU A 8 7.33 -9.25 20.97
CA GLU A 8 8.51 -8.40 20.73
C GLU A 8 9.21 -8.74 19.40
N GLY A 9 9.38 -10.01 19.08
CA GLY A 9 9.97 -10.43 17.81
C GLY A 9 9.11 -10.09 16.58
N LEU A 10 7.78 -9.99 16.73
CA LEU A 10 6.89 -9.57 15.66
C LEU A 10 7.00 -8.06 15.37
N ALA A 11 7.12 -7.25 16.42
CA ALA A 11 7.30 -5.80 16.29
C ALA A 11 8.66 -5.44 15.65
N GLU A 12 9.73 -6.15 16.04
CA GLU A 12 11.06 -5.98 15.45
C GLU A 12 11.08 -6.33 13.96
N HIS A 13 10.44 -7.44 13.57
CA HIS A 13 10.33 -7.83 12.16
C HIS A 13 9.54 -6.81 11.33
N ALA A 14 8.47 -6.26 11.87
CA ALA A 14 7.68 -5.23 11.18
C ALA A 14 8.48 -3.93 10.97
N THR A 15 9.31 -3.55 11.93
CA THR A 15 10.20 -2.38 11.82
C THR A 15 11.22 -2.56 10.68
N ILE A 16 11.82 -3.76 10.57
CA ILE A 16 12.77 -4.05 9.49
C ILE A 16 12.06 -4.11 8.13
N ASP A 17 10.90 -4.76 8.05
CA ASP A 17 10.10 -4.84 6.84
C ASP A 17 9.72 -3.44 6.32
N ARG A 18 9.33 -2.55 7.24
CA ARG A 18 9.05 -1.15 6.94
C ARG A 18 10.30 -0.44 6.41
N ALA A 19 11.42 -0.51 7.10
CA ALA A 19 12.66 0.15 6.70
C ALA A 19 13.15 -0.32 5.31
N VAL A 20 13.06 -1.62 5.02
CA VAL A 20 13.39 -2.20 3.71
C VAL A 20 12.44 -1.65 2.63
N LEU A 21 11.15 -1.60 2.92
CA LEU A 21 10.16 -1.11 1.97
C LEU A 21 10.30 0.40 1.73
N GLU A 22 10.49 1.22 2.76
CA GLU A 22 10.72 2.66 2.65
C GLU A 22 11.96 2.97 1.80
N LEU A 23 13.06 2.22 1.98
CA LEU A 23 14.26 2.37 1.16
C LEU A 23 13.98 2.13 -0.33
N MET A 24 13.11 1.15 -0.65
CA MET A 24 12.74 0.84 -2.04
C MET A 24 11.72 1.82 -2.63
N LEU A 25 10.95 2.51 -1.77
CA LEU A 25 9.93 3.47 -2.17
C LEU A 25 10.49 4.90 -2.28
N ASP A 26 11.73 5.12 -1.89
CA ASP A 26 12.41 6.41 -2.07
C ASP A 26 12.37 6.80 -3.56
N LEU A 27 11.60 7.87 -3.87
CA LEU A 27 11.31 8.30 -5.24
C LEU A 27 12.56 8.65 -6.04
N ASP A 28 13.61 9.15 -5.38
CA ASP A 28 14.88 9.49 -6.02
C ASP A 28 15.71 8.25 -6.36
N ARG A 29 15.30 7.08 -5.85
CA ARG A 29 16.06 5.83 -5.94
C ARG A 29 15.22 4.63 -6.41
N GLN A 30 14.11 4.87 -7.10
CA GLN A 30 13.28 3.80 -7.67
C GLN A 30 14.06 2.97 -8.69
N ARG A 31 14.77 1.98 -8.21
CA ARG A 31 15.57 1.03 -9.00
C ARG A 31 15.57 -0.35 -8.33
N PRO A 32 15.98 -1.38 -9.05
CA PRO A 32 16.26 -2.66 -8.40
C PRO A 32 17.41 -2.54 -7.39
N TRP A 33 17.24 -3.15 -6.23
CA TRP A 33 18.20 -3.17 -5.13
C TRP A 33 18.75 -4.58 -4.94
N ALA A 34 20.06 -4.72 -4.78
CA ALA A 34 20.66 -5.97 -4.38
C ALA A 34 20.52 -6.21 -2.87
N GLU A 35 20.37 -7.46 -2.44
CA GLU A 35 20.18 -7.81 -1.02
C GLU A 35 21.33 -7.30 -0.14
N ASP A 36 22.57 -7.42 -0.58
CA ASP A 36 23.75 -6.95 0.12
C ASP A 36 23.86 -5.40 0.18
N GLU A 37 23.34 -4.72 -0.82
CA GLU A 37 23.25 -3.26 -0.85
C GLU A 37 22.23 -2.75 0.17
N ILE A 38 21.05 -3.37 0.24
CA ILE A 38 20.04 -3.08 1.26
C ILE A 38 20.61 -3.30 2.67
N ALA A 39 21.28 -4.44 2.88
CA ALA A 39 21.87 -4.78 4.16
C ALA A 39 22.93 -3.76 4.62
N ARG A 40 23.77 -3.30 3.69
CA ARG A 40 24.76 -2.25 3.97
C ARG A 40 24.12 -0.91 4.29
N THR A 41 23.08 -0.54 3.54
CA THR A 41 22.40 0.76 3.70
C THR A 41 21.66 0.84 5.03
N LEU A 42 20.96 -0.24 5.41
CA LEU A 42 20.20 -0.29 6.66
C LEU A 42 21.03 -0.71 7.88
N SER A 43 22.28 -1.14 7.69
CA SER A 43 23.17 -1.64 8.75
C SER A 43 22.60 -2.82 9.55
N VAL A 44 21.77 -3.67 8.91
CA VAL A 44 21.08 -4.82 9.51
C VAL A 44 21.27 -6.11 8.68
N PRO A 45 22.49 -6.63 8.53
CA PRO A 45 22.80 -7.67 7.53
C PRO A 45 22.06 -9.01 7.72
N GLY A 46 21.70 -9.38 8.94
CA GLY A 46 21.09 -10.69 9.23
C GLY A 46 19.61 -10.83 8.85
N ASP A 47 18.86 -9.74 8.87
CA ASP A 47 17.41 -9.76 8.82
C ASP A 47 16.82 -9.37 7.45
N VAL A 48 17.64 -8.79 6.55
CA VAL A 48 17.20 -8.32 5.25
C VAL A 48 16.66 -9.45 4.37
N ARG A 49 17.33 -10.59 4.33
CA ARG A 49 16.89 -11.75 3.54
C ARG A 49 15.50 -12.23 3.95
N GLU A 50 15.25 -12.31 5.24
CA GLU A 50 13.97 -12.77 5.77
C GLU A 50 12.88 -11.69 5.57
N SER A 51 13.23 -10.41 5.71
CA SER A 51 12.36 -9.29 5.38
C SER A 51 11.93 -9.32 3.91
N LEU A 52 12.88 -9.45 2.98
CA LEU A 52 12.58 -9.58 1.54
C LEU A 52 11.68 -10.78 1.24
N ARG A 53 11.84 -11.89 1.97
CA ARG A 53 10.98 -13.06 1.82
C ARG A 53 9.55 -12.78 2.28
N ARG A 54 9.38 -12.10 3.42
CA ARG A 54 8.06 -11.70 3.95
C ARG A 54 7.37 -10.68 3.04
N LEU A 55 8.08 -9.61 2.64
CA LEU A 55 7.54 -8.58 1.73
C LEU A 55 7.12 -9.17 0.38
N ARG A 56 7.89 -10.12 -0.17
CA ARG A 56 7.50 -10.84 -1.38
C ARG A 56 6.27 -11.71 -1.16
N ALA A 57 6.17 -12.41 -0.05
CA ALA A 57 4.99 -13.24 0.28
C ALA A 57 3.71 -12.40 0.36
N CYS A 58 3.82 -11.16 0.85
CA CYS A 58 2.75 -10.16 0.88
C CYS A 58 2.55 -9.41 -0.45
N LYS A 59 3.30 -9.75 -1.50
CA LYS A 59 3.25 -9.09 -2.82
C LYS A 59 3.59 -7.58 -2.79
N LEU A 60 4.35 -7.14 -1.81
CA LEU A 60 4.79 -5.74 -1.68
C LEU A 60 6.04 -5.45 -2.49
N ILE A 61 6.80 -6.49 -2.83
CA ILE A 61 7.97 -6.40 -3.71
C ILE A 61 7.96 -7.52 -4.74
N HIS A 62 8.64 -7.27 -5.84
CA HIS A 62 9.06 -8.29 -6.78
C HIS A 62 10.53 -8.63 -6.54
N ARG A 63 10.88 -9.90 -6.65
CA ARG A 63 12.25 -10.36 -6.52
C ARG A 63 12.65 -11.16 -7.76
N TRP A 64 13.79 -10.79 -8.36
CA TRP A 64 14.33 -11.46 -9.51
C TRP A 64 15.83 -11.69 -9.28
N ASN A 65 16.23 -12.95 -9.13
CA ASN A 65 17.56 -13.34 -8.67
C ASN A 65 17.89 -12.67 -7.33
N ASP A 66 18.99 -11.92 -7.28
CA ASP A 66 19.44 -11.19 -6.07
C ASP A 66 18.91 -9.76 -6.01
N LEU A 67 18.06 -9.36 -6.97
CA LEU A 67 17.49 -8.03 -7.04
C LEU A 67 16.06 -8.01 -6.50
N ALA A 68 15.71 -6.94 -5.80
CA ALA A 68 14.37 -6.65 -5.32
C ALA A 68 13.92 -5.26 -5.77
N VAL A 69 12.65 -5.10 -6.07
CA VAL A 69 12.02 -3.83 -6.46
C VAL A 69 10.63 -3.75 -5.82
N ALA A 70 10.21 -2.54 -5.41
CA ALA A 70 8.86 -2.33 -4.90
C ALA A 70 7.80 -2.70 -5.94
N ALA A 71 6.75 -3.37 -5.51
CA ALA A 71 5.62 -3.67 -6.37
C ALA A 71 4.84 -2.39 -6.73
N HIS A 72 4.20 -2.38 -7.90
CA HIS A 72 3.43 -1.22 -8.36
C HIS A 72 2.39 -0.74 -7.33
N ALA A 73 1.70 -1.67 -6.67
CA ALA A 73 0.76 -1.34 -5.60
C ALA A 73 1.42 -0.60 -4.43
N ALA A 74 2.63 -1.01 -4.03
CA ALA A 74 3.36 -0.36 -2.94
C ALA A 74 3.82 1.05 -3.33
N VAL A 75 4.34 1.22 -4.55
CA VAL A 75 4.70 2.53 -5.10
C VAL A 75 3.48 3.46 -5.11
N ARG A 76 2.35 2.99 -5.66
CA ARG A 76 1.13 3.80 -5.75
C ARG A 76 0.55 4.14 -4.38
N PHE A 77 0.55 3.21 -3.44
CA PHE A 77 0.13 3.47 -2.05
C PHE A 77 0.98 4.58 -1.44
N HIS A 78 2.30 4.49 -1.58
CA HIS A 78 3.23 5.50 -1.08
C HIS A 78 2.97 6.87 -1.71
N GLU A 79 2.83 6.97 -3.03
CA GLU A 79 2.50 8.21 -3.72
C GLU A 79 1.20 8.86 -3.21
N ILE A 80 0.15 8.06 -2.98
CA ILE A 80 -1.16 8.54 -2.50
C ILE A 80 -1.06 9.07 -1.06
N THR A 81 -0.21 8.46 -0.22
CA THR A 81 -0.08 8.81 1.20
C THR A 81 0.90 9.95 1.46
N GLN A 82 1.81 10.25 0.53
CA GLN A 82 2.76 11.35 0.66
C GLN A 82 2.08 12.73 0.60
N PRO A 83 2.70 13.77 1.20
CA PRO A 83 2.28 15.16 1.02
C PRO A 83 2.17 15.54 -0.46
N THR A 84 1.26 16.43 -0.77
CA THR A 84 0.97 16.88 -2.15
C THR A 84 1.73 18.13 -2.55
N ASP A 85 2.75 18.51 -1.80
CA ASP A 85 3.53 19.73 -2.03
C ASP A 85 4.21 19.67 -3.40
N GLY A 86 4.02 20.72 -4.19
CA GLY A 86 4.62 20.84 -5.52
C GLY A 86 3.87 20.15 -6.66
N LEU A 87 2.73 19.50 -6.41
CA LEU A 87 1.90 18.92 -7.45
C LEU A 87 1.04 19.95 -8.17
N SER A 88 0.64 19.63 -9.40
CA SER A 88 -0.37 20.40 -10.10
C SER A 88 -1.74 20.31 -9.40
N PRO A 89 -2.67 21.30 -9.58
CA PRO A 89 -4.00 21.23 -9.00
C PRO A 89 -4.81 20.00 -9.41
N SER A 90 -4.61 19.48 -10.64
CA SER A 90 -5.26 18.26 -11.12
C SER A 90 -4.74 17.04 -10.37
N ASP A 91 -3.41 16.88 -10.27
CA ASP A 91 -2.78 15.74 -9.60
C ASP A 91 -3.10 15.72 -8.09
N THR A 92 -3.14 16.91 -7.47
CA THR A 92 -3.58 17.07 -6.09
C THR A 92 -5.02 16.60 -5.89
N SER A 93 -5.93 16.95 -6.82
CA SER A 93 -7.33 16.54 -6.76
C SER A 93 -7.48 15.02 -6.94
N GLU A 94 -6.75 14.42 -7.88
CA GLU A 94 -6.76 12.98 -8.13
C GLU A 94 -6.25 12.21 -6.93
N ARG A 95 -5.09 12.59 -6.38
CA ARG A 95 -4.53 11.96 -5.17
C ARG A 95 -5.45 12.11 -3.97
N HIS A 96 -6.08 13.26 -3.81
CA HIS A 96 -7.07 13.46 -2.73
C HIS A 96 -8.20 12.44 -2.79
N TRP A 97 -8.77 12.19 -3.99
CA TRP A 97 -9.85 11.23 -4.13
C TRP A 97 -9.36 9.79 -3.99
N ASP A 98 -8.19 9.46 -4.54
CA ASP A 98 -7.58 8.13 -4.39
C ASP A 98 -7.34 7.82 -2.90
N LYS A 99 -6.76 8.78 -2.17
CA LYS A 99 -6.52 8.66 -0.72
C LYS A 99 -7.82 8.48 0.05
N ALA A 100 -8.78 9.37 -0.15
CA ALA A 100 -10.05 9.34 0.59
C ALA A 100 -10.83 8.03 0.35
N VAL A 101 -10.91 7.57 -0.91
CA VAL A 101 -11.59 6.32 -1.25
C VAL A 101 -10.87 5.12 -0.64
N LEU A 102 -9.54 5.07 -0.73
CA LEU A 102 -8.74 3.98 -0.18
C LEU A 102 -8.88 3.91 1.35
N GLU A 103 -8.73 5.03 2.05
CA GLU A 103 -8.91 5.12 3.52
C GLU A 103 -10.31 4.66 3.94
N GLY A 104 -11.35 5.08 3.21
CA GLY A 104 -12.71 4.65 3.49
C GLY A 104 -12.96 3.15 3.29
N LEU A 105 -12.23 2.48 2.40
CA LEU A 105 -12.30 1.04 2.21
C LEU A 105 -11.42 0.27 3.19
N LEU A 106 -10.28 0.83 3.59
CA LEU A 106 -9.40 0.25 4.62
C LEU A 106 -10.08 0.25 5.98
N ALA A 107 -10.67 1.37 6.41
CA ALA A 107 -11.41 1.48 7.66
C ALA A 107 -12.50 0.41 7.78
N ARG A 108 -13.28 0.18 6.71
CA ARG A 108 -14.31 -0.87 6.70
C ARG A 108 -13.74 -2.28 6.82
N SER A 109 -12.61 -2.52 6.18
CA SER A 109 -11.94 -3.82 6.26
C SER A 109 -11.48 -4.12 7.68
N THR A 110 -11.05 -3.09 8.42
CA THR A 110 -10.67 -3.18 9.83
C THR A 110 -11.88 -3.44 10.74
N ASP A 111 -13.00 -2.78 10.45
CA ASP A 111 -14.25 -2.92 11.20
C ASP A 111 -15.01 -4.23 10.89
N GLY A 112 -14.47 -5.09 10.01
CA GLY A 112 -15.10 -6.33 9.59
C GLY A 112 -16.32 -6.13 8.68
N GLU A 113 -16.52 -4.92 8.17
CA GLU A 113 -17.60 -4.61 7.24
C GLU A 113 -17.27 -5.11 5.83
N GLY A 114 -18.29 -5.63 5.15
CA GLY A 114 -18.14 -6.23 3.81
C GLY A 114 -17.89 -5.20 2.69
N PRO A 115 -17.70 -5.71 1.45
CA PRO A 115 -17.47 -4.88 0.27
C PRO A 115 -18.58 -3.87 0.02
N ARG A 116 -18.22 -2.67 -0.47
CA ARG A 116 -19.13 -1.54 -0.73
C ARG A 116 -19.48 -1.46 -2.22
N THR A 117 -20.76 -1.21 -2.53
CA THR A 117 -21.14 -0.86 -3.90
C THR A 117 -20.68 0.55 -4.25
N ALA A 118 -20.60 0.88 -5.56
CA ALA A 118 -20.30 2.24 -6.01
C ALA A 118 -21.29 3.26 -5.43
N GLN A 119 -22.58 2.91 -5.39
CA GLN A 119 -23.62 3.76 -4.82
C GLN A 119 -23.39 4.04 -3.32
N GLN A 120 -23.08 3.01 -2.53
CA GLN A 120 -22.73 3.16 -1.11
C GLN A 120 -21.47 3.99 -0.90
N THR A 121 -20.51 3.91 -1.83
CA THR A 121 -19.31 4.76 -1.81
C THR A 121 -19.70 6.22 -2.08
N TYR A 122 -20.55 6.49 -3.08
CA TYR A 122 -21.03 7.86 -3.36
C TYR A 122 -21.76 8.46 -2.17
N GLU A 123 -22.62 7.69 -1.51
CA GLU A 123 -23.36 8.11 -0.32
C GLU A 123 -22.43 8.43 0.85
N ALA A 124 -21.45 7.58 1.12
CA ALA A 124 -20.47 7.78 2.18
C ALA A 124 -19.68 9.08 2.02
N PHE A 125 -19.40 9.48 0.76
CA PHE A 125 -18.71 10.73 0.45
C PHE A 125 -19.66 11.90 0.18
N GLY A 126 -20.98 11.75 0.35
CA GLY A 126 -21.95 12.80 0.06
C GLY A 126 -21.89 13.26 -1.40
N ALA A 127 -21.70 12.33 -2.35
CA ALA A 127 -21.57 12.63 -3.77
C ALA A 127 -22.92 12.79 -4.45
N THR A 128 -23.59 13.90 -4.19
CA THR A 128 -24.89 14.25 -4.79
C THR A 128 -24.75 14.76 -6.21
N LYS A 129 -23.63 15.43 -6.54
CA LYS A 129 -23.38 16.02 -7.87
C LYS A 129 -22.67 15.01 -8.79
N GLN A 130 -23.03 15.01 -10.08
CA GLN A 130 -22.46 14.14 -11.12
C GLN A 130 -20.92 14.22 -11.17
N LYS A 131 -20.36 15.43 -11.12
CA LYS A 131 -18.90 15.63 -11.13
C LYS A 131 -18.19 14.86 -10.00
N LYS A 132 -18.74 14.91 -8.79
CA LYS A 132 -18.17 14.23 -7.63
C LYS A 132 -18.25 12.71 -7.76
N ARG A 133 -19.35 12.18 -8.32
CA ARG A 133 -19.50 10.75 -8.61
C ARG A 133 -18.47 10.26 -9.63
N LEU A 134 -18.21 11.03 -10.67
CA LEU A 134 -17.17 10.72 -11.65
C LEU A 134 -15.79 10.67 -11.02
N GLN A 135 -15.42 11.64 -10.18
CA GLN A 135 -14.12 11.66 -9.50
C GLN A 135 -13.92 10.42 -8.60
N ILE A 136 -14.96 9.98 -7.88
CA ILE A 136 -14.92 8.77 -7.08
C ILE A 136 -14.82 7.52 -7.97
N HIS A 137 -15.54 7.50 -9.08
CA HIS A 137 -15.48 6.38 -10.03
C HIS A 137 -14.07 6.23 -10.62
N ASP A 138 -13.49 7.33 -11.08
CA ASP A 138 -12.14 7.38 -11.61
C ASP A 138 -11.09 6.97 -10.56
N ALA A 139 -11.28 7.36 -9.31
CA ALA A 139 -10.43 6.93 -8.20
C ALA A 139 -10.52 5.41 -7.97
N LEU A 140 -11.73 4.84 -7.99
CA LEU A 140 -11.93 3.40 -7.88
C LEU A 140 -11.23 2.66 -9.03
N ASP A 141 -11.28 3.17 -10.26
CA ASP A 141 -10.64 2.55 -11.43
C ASP A 141 -9.11 2.61 -11.31
N ARG A 142 -8.55 3.74 -10.87
CA ARG A 142 -7.10 3.89 -10.64
C ARG A 142 -6.60 2.97 -9.52
N LEU A 143 -7.32 2.88 -8.41
CA LEU A 143 -6.98 2.03 -7.27
C LEU A 143 -7.04 0.54 -7.62
N GLU A 144 -8.04 0.12 -8.42
CA GLU A 144 -8.14 -1.24 -8.94
C GLU A 144 -6.98 -1.55 -9.89
N GLY A 145 -6.69 -0.66 -10.84
CA GLY A 145 -5.55 -0.79 -11.77
C GLY A 145 -4.21 -0.86 -11.06
N ALA A 146 -4.08 -0.20 -9.91
CA ALA A 146 -2.89 -0.29 -9.05
C ALA A 146 -2.86 -1.54 -8.17
N GLY A 147 -3.94 -2.32 -8.09
CA GLY A 147 -4.05 -3.51 -7.22
C GLY A 147 -4.27 -3.18 -5.73
N LEU A 148 -4.67 -1.95 -5.41
CA LEU A 148 -4.95 -1.51 -4.04
C LEU A 148 -6.38 -1.84 -3.59
N ILE A 149 -7.28 -2.04 -4.52
CA ILE A 149 -8.62 -2.55 -4.24
C ILE A 149 -8.96 -3.73 -5.15
N GLU A 150 -9.92 -4.52 -4.72
CA GLU A 150 -10.52 -5.59 -5.52
C GLU A 150 -11.97 -5.24 -5.78
N ARG A 151 -12.42 -5.43 -7.04
CA ARG A 151 -13.83 -5.33 -7.41
C ARG A 151 -14.39 -6.69 -7.78
N ARG A 152 -15.48 -7.07 -7.16
CA ARG A 152 -16.22 -8.30 -7.47
C ARG A 152 -17.72 -8.02 -7.47
N SER A 153 -18.40 -8.36 -8.57
CA SER A 153 -19.84 -8.18 -8.69
C SER A 153 -20.31 -6.75 -8.37
N GLY A 154 -19.60 -5.74 -8.85
CA GLY A 154 -19.92 -4.32 -8.65
C GLY A 154 -19.67 -3.79 -7.23
N ARG A 155 -18.96 -4.56 -6.40
CA ARG A 155 -18.56 -4.16 -5.04
C ARG A 155 -17.05 -4.03 -4.95
N SER A 156 -16.59 -3.05 -4.17
CA SER A 156 -15.17 -2.75 -3.94
C SER A 156 -14.78 -3.00 -2.49
N ILE A 157 -13.58 -3.54 -2.29
CA ILE A 157 -12.96 -3.75 -0.98
C ILE A 157 -11.46 -3.46 -1.09
N ALA A 158 -10.82 -3.01 -0.01
CA ALA A 158 -9.37 -2.90 0.05
C ALA A 158 -8.73 -4.29 -0.16
N SER A 159 -7.72 -4.36 -1.03
CA SER A 159 -6.99 -5.60 -1.28
C SER A 159 -6.16 -6.01 -0.06
N GLU A 160 -5.75 -7.28 -0.01
CA GLU A 160 -4.82 -7.76 1.02
C GLU A 160 -3.50 -6.98 1.01
N VAL A 161 -3.02 -6.62 -0.19
CA VAL A 161 -1.82 -5.80 -0.37
C VAL A 161 -1.98 -4.43 0.27
N ALA A 162 -3.10 -3.74 0.03
CA ALA A 162 -3.36 -2.42 0.62
C ALA A 162 -3.46 -2.49 2.15
N ARG A 163 -4.15 -3.49 2.70
CA ARG A 163 -4.25 -3.70 4.15
C ARG A 163 -2.88 -3.91 4.79
N ARG A 164 -2.04 -4.72 4.15
CA ARG A 164 -0.69 -4.98 4.66
C ARG A 164 0.22 -3.75 4.59
N LEU A 165 0.08 -2.92 3.54
CA LEU A 165 0.77 -1.65 3.43
C LEU A 165 0.35 -0.68 4.54
N ASP A 166 -0.95 -0.56 4.78
CA ASP A 166 -1.51 0.28 5.84
C ASP A 166 -0.97 -0.14 7.21
N GLU A 167 -1.01 -1.43 7.53
CA GLU A 167 -0.44 -1.98 8.77
C GLU A 167 1.05 -1.66 8.93
N LEU A 168 1.86 -1.80 7.86
CA LEU A 168 3.30 -1.55 7.93
C LEU A 168 3.65 -0.07 8.02
N MET A 169 2.89 0.80 7.37
CA MET A 169 3.20 2.23 7.30
C MET A 169 2.63 3.04 8.48
N THR A 170 1.71 2.47 9.26
CA THR A 170 1.14 3.08 10.46
C THR A 170 1.87 2.69 11.77
N LEU A 171 2.80 1.75 11.72
CA LEU A 171 3.70 1.41 12.83
C LEU A 171 4.72 2.53 13.06
#